data_0b711b66bb24f8f7cf44b7b6bb404eed
#
_entry.id   0b711b66bb24f8f7cf44b7b6bb404eed
#
_cell.length_a   1.000
_cell.length_b   1.000
_cell.length_c   1.000
_cell.angle_alpha   90.00
_cell.angle_beta   90.00
_cell.angle_gamma   90.00
#
_symmetry.space_group_name_H-M   'P 1'
#
loop_
_entity.id
_entity.type
_entity.pdbx_description
1 polymer ?
#
loop_
_entity_poly.entity_id
_entity_poly.type
_entity_poly.pdbx_seq_one_letter_code
_entity_poly.pdbx_strand_id
1 'polypeptide(L)'
;MQPRMADKTVIDGIAGLEGLAGKELGKSEWRTMTFEDIVRFADATGDHQWIHVDRERARRESPFKAPVAHGYFTLSLVAGLFFEIVEARNFALVVNYGLNKVRFPAPLKEGQRYRLAIKLQDAKKVQNAVEALLAATIEVEGESKPACAAEVVYRFYGSR
;
A
#
# COMPACT_ATOMS: atom_id res chain seq x y z
N MET A 1 16.34 15.07 -16.12
CA MET A 1 16.98 14.64 -14.88
C MET A 1 16.01 13.66 -14.20
N GLN A 2 16.26 12.36 -14.26
CA GLN A 2 15.41 11.39 -13.56
C GLN A 2 15.56 11.63 -12.06
N PRO A 3 14.49 11.64 -11.28
CA PRO A 3 14.59 11.73 -9.83
C PRO A 3 15.44 10.55 -9.33
N ARG A 4 16.40 10.86 -8.49
CA ARG A 4 17.25 9.86 -7.82
C ARG A 4 16.32 8.98 -7.00
N MET A 5 16.17 7.72 -7.38
CA MET A 5 15.44 6.76 -6.55
C MET A 5 16.08 6.76 -5.17
N ALA A 6 15.27 7.01 -4.15
CA ALA A 6 15.74 6.88 -2.77
C ALA A 6 16.32 5.48 -2.58
N ASP A 7 17.44 5.37 -1.83
CA ASP A 7 18.05 4.08 -1.57
C ASP A 7 17.04 3.19 -0.84
N LYS A 8 16.73 2.05 -1.44
CA LYS A 8 15.77 1.10 -0.86
C LYS A 8 16.32 0.49 0.43
N THR A 9 15.43 0.23 1.37
CA THR A 9 15.74 -0.60 2.52
C THR A 9 15.97 -2.04 2.05
N VAL A 10 17.19 -2.56 2.23
CA VAL A 10 17.52 -3.93 1.85
C VAL A 10 17.14 -4.88 2.98
N ILE A 11 16.33 -5.88 2.66
CA ILE A 11 16.03 -7.02 3.52
C ILE A 11 16.78 -8.21 2.95
N ASP A 12 17.86 -8.61 3.60
CA ASP A 12 18.75 -9.69 3.11
C ASP A 12 18.54 -10.96 3.92
N GLY A 13 17.78 -11.89 3.35
CA GLY A 13 17.44 -13.15 3.97
C GLY A 13 16.63 -13.01 5.27
N ILE A 14 16.42 -14.15 5.92
CA ILE A 14 15.60 -14.25 7.15
C ILE A 14 16.21 -13.42 8.29
N ALA A 15 17.53 -13.50 8.47
CA ALA A 15 18.21 -12.74 9.53
C ALA A 15 18.09 -11.23 9.32
N GLY A 16 18.18 -10.76 8.06
CA GLY A 16 17.99 -9.35 7.72
C GLY A 16 16.57 -8.88 8.04
N LEU A 17 15.57 -9.71 7.74
CA LEU A 17 14.18 -9.42 8.08
C LEU A 17 13.97 -9.34 9.59
N GLU A 18 14.43 -10.33 10.34
CA GLU A 18 14.32 -10.35 11.81
C GLU A 18 15.03 -9.15 12.47
N GLY A 19 16.17 -8.73 11.93
CA GLY A 19 16.95 -7.57 12.43
C GLY A 19 16.25 -6.22 12.22
N LEU A 20 15.22 -6.15 11.37
CA LEU A 20 14.43 -4.95 11.10
C LEU A 20 13.13 -4.89 11.90
N ALA A 21 12.80 -5.90 12.71
CA ALA A 21 11.60 -5.89 13.53
C ALA A 21 11.54 -4.63 14.42
N GLY A 22 10.39 -3.97 14.45
CA GLY A 22 10.17 -2.73 15.17
C GLY A 22 10.61 -1.45 14.44
N LYS A 23 11.23 -1.56 13.25
CA LYS A 23 11.79 -0.41 12.53
C LYS A 23 10.89 0.06 11.39
N GLU A 24 10.94 1.38 11.15
CA GLU A 24 10.42 1.97 9.91
C GLU A 24 11.24 1.46 8.72
N LEU A 25 10.56 1.00 7.66
CA LEU A 25 11.22 0.57 6.43
C LEU A 25 11.35 1.69 5.41
N GLY A 26 10.53 2.72 5.51
CA GLY A 26 10.59 3.91 4.67
C GLY A 26 9.23 4.35 4.13
N LYS A 27 9.31 5.28 3.19
CA LYS A 27 8.15 5.83 2.47
C LYS A 27 8.41 5.81 0.98
N SER A 28 7.35 5.56 0.18
CA SER A 28 7.43 5.67 -1.27
C SER A 28 7.44 7.14 -1.72
N GLU A 29 7.77 7.36 -2.98
CA GLU A 29 7.54 8.65 -3.60
C GLU A 29 6.04 8.99 -3.66
N TRP A 30 5.75 10.29 -3.73
CA TRP A 30 4.39 10.76 -3.92
C TRP A 30 3.87 10.45 -5.32
N ARG A 31 2.65 9.92 -5.40
CA ARG A 31 1.93 9.64 -6.65
C ARG A 31 0.59 10.36 -6.66
N THR A 32 0.06 10.62 -7.82
CA THR A 32 -1.28 11.21 -7.99
C THR A 32 -2.30 10.12 -8.30
N MET A 33 -3.43 10.13 -7.59
CA MET A 33 -4.56 9.27 -7.91
C MET A 33 -5.28 9.82 -9.14
N THR A 34 -5.21 9.13 -10.24
CA THR A 34 -5.88 9.56 -11.48
C THR A 34 -7.28 8.96 -11.58
N PHE A 35 -8.17 9.64 -12.29
CA PHE A 35 -9.50 9.10 -12.57
C PHE A 35 -9.42 7.83 -13.43
N GLU A 36 -8.50 7.80 -14.37
CA GLU A 36 -8.26 6.67 -15.24
C GLU A 36 -7.88 5.41 -14.45
N ASP A 37 -7.08 5.53 -13.40
CA ASP A 37 -6.72 4.41 -12.54
C ASP A 37 -7.91 3.92 -11.71
N ILE A 38 -8.75 4.83 -11.23
CA ILE A 38 -10.00 4.48 -10.55
C ILE A 38 -10.93 3.69 -11.48
N VAL A 39 -11.10 4.15 -12.73
CA VAL A 39 -11.93 3.46 -13.73
C VAL A 39 -11.35 2.10 -14.07
N ARG A 40 -10.03 1.98 -14.27
CA ARG A 40 -9.38 0.68 -14.51
C ARG A 40 -9.61 -0.32 -13.39
N PHE A 41 -9.56 0.14 -12.13
CA PHE A 41 -9.86 -0.73 -10.99
C PHE A 41 -11.34 -1.13 -10.98
N ALA A 42 -12.26 -0.20 -11.25
CA ALA A 42 -13.68 -0.48 -11.38
C ALA A 42 -13.97 -1.53 -12.47
N ASP A 43 -13.31 -1.40 -13.62
CA ASP A 43 -13.45 -2.35 -14.73
C ASP A 43 -12.89 -3.73 -14.38
N ALA A 44 -11.76 -3.79 -13.70
CA ALA A 44 -11.12 -5.04 -13.29
C ALA A 44 -11.94 -5.81 -12.24
N THR A 45 -12.66 -5.11 -11.38
CA THR A 45 -13.39 -5.71 -10.24
C THR A 45 -14.90 -5.80 -10.44
N GLY A 46 -15.45 -5.04 -11.39
CA GLY A 46 -16.89 -4.92 -11.61
C GLY A 46 -17.59 -3.94 -10.65
N ASP A 47 -16.85 -3.24 -9.79
CA ASP A 47 -17.43 -2.23 -8.89
C ASP A 47 -17.49 -0.86 -9.56
N HIS A 48 -18.61 -0.61 -10.25
CA HIS A 48 -18.90 0.63 -10.97
C HIS A 48 -19.85 1.55 -10.20
N GLN A 49 -19.78 1.56 -8.88
CA GLN A 49 -20.57 2.51 -8.09
C GLN A 49 -20.29 3.94 -8.53
N TRP A 50 -21.33 4.75 -8.67
CA TRP A 50 -21.24 6.09 -9.25
C TRP A 50 -20.26 7.04 -8.56
N ILE A 51 -20.02 6.87 -7.25
CA ILE A 51 -19.03 7.69 -6.51
C ILE A 51 -17.60 7.52 -7.03
N HIS A 52 -17.33 6.45 -7.76
CA HIS A 52 -16.01 6.15 -8.34
C HIS A 52 -15.93 6.58 -9.80
N VAL A 53 -16.97 6.29 -10.60
CA VAL A 53 -16.89 6.34 -12.06
C VAL A 53 -17.69 7.46 -12.72
N ASP A 54 -18.57 8.15 -12.00
CA ASP A 54 -19.35 9.27 -12.52
C ASP A 54 -18.85 10.59 -11.94
N ARG A 55 -17.94 11.25 -12.66
CA ARG A 55 -17.31 12.50 -12.23
C ARG A 55 -18.31 13.62 -11.92
N GLU A 56 -19.28 13.80 -12.79
CA GLU A 56 -20.21 14.92 -12.64
C GLU A 56 -21.16 14.70 -11.47
N ARG A 57 -21.69 13.49 -11.38
CA ARG A 57 -22.55 13.12 -10.27
C ARG A 57 -21.78 13.12 -8.95
N ALA A 58 -20.57 12.61 -8.91
CA ALA A 58 -19.74 12.62 -7.71
C ALA A 58 -19.44 14.04 -7.21
N ARG A 59 -19.17 14.98 -8.11
CA ARG A 59 -18.97 16.40 -7.75
C ARG A 59 -20.22 17.07 -7.23
N ARG A 60 -21.36 16.75 -7.81
CA ARG A 60 -22.65 17.37 -7.45
C ARG A 60 -23.25 16.77 -6.18
N GLU A 61 -23.31 15.45 -6.09
CA GLU A 61 -24.13 14.71 -5.12
C GLU A 61 -23.34 14.02 -4.01
N SER A 62 -22.07 13.62 -4.27
CA SER A 62 -21.28 12.91 -3.29
C SER A 62 -20.86 13.82 -2.11
N PRO A 63 -20.79 13.29 -0.89
CA PRO A 63 -20.24 14.02 0.25
C PRO A 63 -18.74 14.35 0.07
N PHE A 64 -18.06 13.64 -0.81
CA PHE A 64 -16.64 13.84 -1.10
C PHE A 64 -16.38 14.97 -2.10
N LYS A 65 -17.40 15.38 -2.89
CA LYS A 65 -17.34 16.41 -3.94
C LYS A 65 -16.32 16.12 -5.05
N ALA A 66 -15.96 14.86 -5.20
CA ALA A 66 -15.05 14.36 -6.25
C ALA A 66 -15.24 12.84 -6.38
N PRO A 67 -14.84 12.23 -7.51
CA PRO A 67 -14.64 10.79 -7.56
C PRO A 67 -13.60 10.35 -6.53
N VAL A 68 -13.84 9.20 -5.90
CA VAL A 68 -12.95 8.62 -4.89
C VAL A 68 -12.49 7.25 -5.33
N ALA A 69 -11.24 6.91 -5.01
CA ALA A 69 -10.74 5.57 -5.18
C ALA A 69 -11.52 4.59 -4.28
N HIS A 70 -11.73 3.37 -4.77
CA HIS A 70 -12.26 2.28 -3.94
C HIS A 70 -11.35 2.04 -2.75
N GLY A 71 -11.90 1.74 -1.59
CA GLY A 71 -11.09 1.36 -0.44
C GLY A 71 -10.17 0.18 -0.77
N TYR A 72 -10.69 -0.83 -1.46
CA TYR A 72 -9.88 -1.98 -1.90
C TYR A 72 -8.82 -1.61 -2.94
N PHE A 73 -9.02 -0.61 -3.78
CA PHE A 73 -7.98 -0.09 -4.65
C PHE A 73 -6.86 0.54 -3.81
N THR A 74 -7.20 1.42 -2.87
CA THR A 74 -6.24 2.06 -1.98
C THR A 74 -5.42 1.02 -1.22
N LEU A 75 -6.04 -0.04 -0.70
CA LEU A 75 -5.35 -1.17 -0.07
C LEU A 75 -4.43 -1.91 -1.05
N SER A 76 -4.90 -2.14 -2.27
CA SER A 76 -4.13 -2.88 -3.29
C SER A 76 -2.83 -2.17 -3.71
N LEU A 77 -2.74 -0.85 -3.53
CA LEU A 77 -1.52 -0.07 -3.81
C LEU A 77 -0.35 -0.45 -2.89
N VAL A 78 -0.63 -0.98 -1.71
CA VAL A 78 0.40 -1.31 -0.70
C VAL A 78 1.45 -2.26 -1.27
N ALA A 79 1.06 -3.31 -1.99
CA ALA A 79 2.00 -4.31 -2.48
C ALA A 79 3.00 -3.75 -3.50
N GLY A 80 2.52 -2.98 -4.47
CA GLY A 80 3.39 -2.36 -5.47
C GLY A 80 4.34 -1.33 -4.86
N LEU A 81 3.81 -0.45 -4.01
CA LEU A 81 4.60 0.58 -3.34
C LEU A 81 5.59 0.01 -2.31
N PHE A 82 5.27 -1.14 -1.70
CA PHE A 82 6.20 -1.83 -0.81
C PHE A 82 7.52 -2.17 -1.51
N PHE A 83 7.46 -2.71 -2.72
CA PHE A 83 8.66 -3.05 -3.49
C PHE A 83 9.39 -1.83 -4.09
N GLU A 84 8.82 -0.65 -4.02
CA GLU A 84 9.56 0.60 -4.29
C GLU A 84 10.43 1.01 -3.10
N ILE A 85 9.97 0.71 -1.88
CA ILE A 85 10.66 1.03 -0.61
C ILE A 85 11.68 -0.04 -0.26
N VAL A 86 11.35 -1.31 -0.51
CA VAL A 86 12.10 -2.48 -0.03
C VAL A 86 12.69 -3.26 -1.21
N GLU A 87 13.95 -3.64 -1.05
CA GLU A 87 14.59 -4.66 -1.88
C GLU A 87 14.76 -5.94 -1.06
N ALA A 88 14.00 -6.98 -1.41
CA ALA A 88 14.10 -8.29 -0.78
C ALA A 88 15.15 -9.15 -1.50
N ARG A 89 16.25 -9.47 -0.82
CA ARG A 89 17.35 -10.31 -1.34
C ARG A 89 17.35 -11.67 -0.66
N ASN A 90 17.81 -12.69 -1.38
CA ASN A 90 17.96 -14.06 -0.86
C ASN A 90 16.67 -14.67 -0.32
N PHE A 91 15.55 -14.36 -1.00
CA PHE A 91 14.26 -15.00 -0.83
C PHE A 91 13.82 -15.66 -2.14
N ALA A 92 13.19 -16.83 -2.03
CA ALA A 92 12.58 -17.51 -3.17
C ALA A 92 11.35 -16.76 -3.66
N LEU A 93 10.53 -16.29 -2.71
CA LEU A 93 9.34 -15.47 -3.00
C LEU A 93 8.84 -14.76 -1.74
N VAL A 94 8.07 -13.70 -1.95
CA VAL A 94 7.32 -12.98 -0.92
C VAL A 94 5.84 -13.04 -1.27
N VAL A 95 5.03 -13.54 -0.34
CA VAL A 95 3.60 -13.75 -0.56
C VAL A 95 2.78 -12.82 0.32
N ASN A 96 1.82 -12.15 -0.29
CA ASN A 96 0.77 -11.44 0.45
C ASN A 96 -0.18 -12.50 1.05
N TYR A 97 0.01 -12.80 2.33
CA TYR A 97 -0.70 -13.88 3.01
C TYR A 97 -2.07 -13.43 3.55
N GLY A 98 -2.15 -12.23 4.06
CA GLY A 98 -3.39 -11.72 4.62
C GLY A 98 -3.28 -10.38 5.33
N LEU A 99 -4.32 -10.07 6.06
CA LEU A 99 -4.51 -8.83 6.78
C LEU A 99 -5.13 -9.12 8.14
N ASN A 100 -4.64 -8.50 9.20
CA ASN A 100 -5.26 -8.61 10.52
C ASN A 100 -6.31 -7.52 10.73
N LYS A 101 -5.99 -6.29 10.31
CA LYS A 101 -6.86 -5.12 10.50
C LYS A 101 -6.71 -4.16 9.35
N VAL A 102 -7.83 -3.65 8.83
CA VAL A 102 -7.84 -2.62 7.79
C VAL A 102 -8.91 -1.59 8.11
N ARG A 103 -8.57 -0.31 7.91
CA ARG A 103 -9.51 0.82 7.96
C ARG A 103 -9.19 1.82 6.87
N PHE A 104 -10.21 2.52 6.41
CA PHE A 104 -10.14 3.59 5.43
C PHE A 104 -10.64 4.89 6.06
N PRO A 105 -9.81 5.58 6.89
CA PRO A 105 -10.27 6.72 7.67
C PRO A 105 -10.64 7.95 6.87
N ALA A 106 -10.02 8.13 5.69
CA ALA A 106 -10.28 9.24 4.78
C ALA A 106 -10.42 8.73 3.34
N PRO A 107 -11.19 9.42 2.48
CA PRO A 107 -11.22 9.10 1.06
C PRO A 107 -9.90 9.47 0.38
N LEU A 108 -9.53 8.73 -0.65
CA LEU A 108 -8.50 9.14 -1.61
C LEU A 108 -9.22 9.61 -2.88
N LYS A 109 -9.23 10.93 -3.09
CA LYS A 109 -9.96 11.56 -4.19
C LYS A 109 -9.13 11.61 -5.46
N GLU A 110 -9.81 11.64 -6.60
CA GLU A 110 -9.18 12.04 -7.87
C GLU A 110 -8.34 13.29 -7.69
N GLY A 111 -7.10 13.27 -8.21
CA GLY A 111 -6.17 14.40 -8.17
C GLY A 111 -5.35 14.55 -6.89
N GLN A 112 -5.70 13.86 -5.81
CA GLN A 112 -4.90 13.90 -4.60
C GLN A 112 -3.60 13.09 -4.75
N ARG A 113 -2.57 13.53 -4.05
CA ARG A 113 -1.30 12.80 -4.00
C ARG A 113 -1.27 11.90 -2.77
N TYR A 114 -0.73 10.71 -2.96
CA TYR A 114 -0.61 9.69 -1.93
C TYR A 114 0.77 9.03 -1.94
N ARG A 115 1.14 8.43 -0.83
CA ARG A 115 2.32 7.57 -0.70
C ARG A 115 2.11 6.49 0.35
N LEU A 116 2.91 5.44 0.28
CA LEU A 116 2.99 4.42 1.32
C LEU A 116 4.05 4.81 2.36
N ALA A 117 3.68 4.72 3.63
CA ALA A 117 4.62 4.63 4.76
C ALA A 117 4.50 3.22 5.35
N ILE A 118 5.64 2.56 5.60
CA ILE A 118 5.65 1.18 6.06
C ILE A 118 6.64 0.94 7.19
N LYS A 119 6.17 0.19 8.19
CA LYS A 119 6.94 -0.23 9.35
C LYS A 119 6.84 -1.74 9.51
N LEU A 120 7.96 -2.41 9.75
CA LEU A 120 7.95 -3.80 10.19
C LEU A 120 7.68 -3.85 11.69
N GLN A 121 6.49 -4.30 12.08
CA GLN A 121 6.13 -4.41 13.49
C GLN A 121 6.73 -5.65 14.14
N ASP A 122 6.66 -6.78 13.45
CA ASP A 122 7.14 -8.07 13.96
C ASP A 122 7.55 -9.00 12.81
N ALA A 123 8.41 -9.95 13.10
CA ALA A 123 8.82 -11.01 12.19
C ALA A 123 8.86 -12.34 12.94
N LYS A 124 7.97 -13.25 12.57
CA LYS A 124 7.77 -14.52 13.27
C LYS A 124 8.05 -15.71 12.36
N LYS A 125 8.92 -16.61 12.80
CA LYS A 125 9.14 -17.88 12.11
C LYS A 125 7.87 -18.73 12.11
N VAL A 126 7.52 -19.23 10.93
CA VAL A 126 6.48 -20.21 10.70
C VAL A 126 7.10 -21.36 9.90
N GLN A 127 6.37 -22.45 9.70
CA GLN A 127 6.91 -23.74 9.24
C GLN A 127 8.00 -23.66 8.13
N ASN A 128 7.76 -22.94 7.02
CA ASN A 128 8.71 -22.84 5.89
C ASN A 128 8.98 -21.39 5.48
N ALA A 129 8.63 -20.42 6.33
CA ALA A 129 8.71 -19.01 6.00
C ALA A 129 8.92 -18.16 7.26
N VAL A 130 9.11 -16.87 7.06
CA VAL A 130 8.92 -15.87 8.13
C VAL A 130 7.71 -15.02 7.78
N GLU A 131 6.78 -14.94 8.71
CA GLU A 131 5.65 -14.03 8.67
C GLU A 131 6.09 -12.65 9.16
N ALA A 132 6.00 -11.66 8.28
CA ALA A 132 6.24 -10.27 8.60
C ALA A 132 4.89 -9.55 8.82
N LEU A 133 4.72 -8.98 10.00
CA LEU A 133 3.59 -8.09 10.30
C LEU A 133 4.01 -6.67 10.02
N LEU A 134 3.37 -6.06 9.04
CA LEU A 134 3.69 -4.73 8.54
C LEU A 134 2.57 -3.75 8.87
N ALA A 135 2.89 -2.62 9.49
CA ALA A 135 1.98 -1.48 9.55
C ALA A 135 2.13 -0.70 8.25
N ALA A 136 1.09 -0.70 7.43
CA ALA A 136 1.05 -0.02 6.15
C ALA A 136 0.06 1.14 6.21
N THR A 137 0.51 2.34 5.87
CA THR A 137 -0.30 3.55 5.88
C THR A 137 -0.23 4.23 4.52
N ILE A 138 -1.37 4.38 3.85
CA ILE A 138 -1.46 5.23 2.66
C ILE A 138 -1.75 6.65 3.13
N GLU A 139 -0.70 7.47 3.16
CA GLU A 139 -0.77 8.89 3.49
C GLU A 139 -1.32 9.67 2.30
N VAL A 140 -2.12 10.71 2.57
CA VAL A 140 -2.62 11.67 1.56
C VAL A 140 -1.99 13.02 1.85
N GLU A 141 -1.41 13.64 0.83
CA GLU A 141 -0.70 14.92 0.97
C GLU A 141 -1.66 16.02 1.50
N GLY A 142 -1.23 16.68 2.56
CA GLY A 142 -1.99 17.76 3.20
C GLY A 142 -3.12 17.28 4.13
N GLU A 143 -3.37 15.98 4.25
CA GLU A 143 -4.42 15.43 5.10
C GLU A 143 -3.83 14.86 6.41
N SER A 144 -4.57 15.04 7.51
CA SER A 144 -4.17 14.49 8.81
C SER A 144 -4.53 13.01 8.98
N LYS A 145 -5.53 12.53 8.24
CA LYS A 145 -5.98 11.14 8.27
C LYS A 145 -5.52 10.41 7.01
N PRO A 146 -5.02 9.17 7.14
CA PRO A 146 -4.62 8.38 5.99
C PRO A 146 -5.84 7.87 5.22
N ALA A 147 -5.65 7.55 3.94
CA ALA A 147 -6.66 6.88 3.13
C ALA A 147 -6.78 5.39 3.45
N CYS A 148 -5.71 4.78 3.95
CA CYS A 148 -5.71 3.39 4.41
C CYS A 148 -4.73 3.25 5.57
N ALA A 149 -5.14 2.51 6.60
CA ALA A 149 -4.28 2.02 7.67
C ALA A 149 -4.52 0.52 7.81
N ALA A 150 -3.49 -0.29 7.59
CA ALA A 150 -3.61 -1.74 7.53
C ALA A 150 -2.48 -2.43 8.27
N GLU A 151 -2.81 -3.55 8.92
CA GLU A 151 -1.84 -4.55 9.38
C GLU A 151 -1.77 -5.65 8.33
N VAL A 152 -0.69 -5.62 7.54
CA VAL A 152 -0.47 -6.53 6.41
C VAL A 152 0.45 -7.66 6.85
N VAL A 153 0.10 -8.89 6.48
CA VAL A 153 0.91 -10.08 6.76
C VAL A 153 1.51 -10.59 5.47
N TYR A 154 2.84 -10.47 5.35
CA TYR A 154 3.60 -11.07 4.26
C TYR A 154 4.37 -12.29 4.75
N ARG A 155 4.47 -13.31 3.91
CA ARG A 155 5.33 -14.47 4.14
C ARG A 155 6.53 -14.42 3.22
N PHE A 156 7.71 -14.43 3.83
CA PHE A 156 8.99 -14.48 3.15
C PHE A 156 9.53 -15.91 3.18
N TYR A 157 9.67 -16.51 2.02
CA TYR A 157 10.21 -17.85 1.87
C TYR A 157 11.69 -17.78 1.52
N GLY A 158 12.53 -18.43 2.32
CA GLY A 158 13.99 -18.46 2.10
C GLY A 158 14.35 -19.17 0.79
N SER A 159 15.47 -18.76 0.19
CA SER A 159 16.09 -19.52 -0.90
C SER A 159 16.54 -20.89 -0.39
N ARG A 160 16.37 -21.92 -1.21
CA ARG A 160 16.88 -23.28 -0.92
C ARG A 160 18.39 -23.34 -1.13
#